data_4940b068830da54b193666b1198845a0
#
_entry.id   4940b068830da54b193666b1198845a0
#
_cell.length_a   1.000
_cell.length_b   1.000
_cell.length_c   1.000
_cell.angle_alpha   90.00
_cell.angle_beta   90.00
_cell.angle_gamma   90.00
#
_symmetry.space_group_name_H-M   'P 1'
#
loop_
_entity.id
_entity.type
_entity.pdbx_description
1 polymer ?
#
loop_
_entity_poly.entity_id
_entity_poly.type
_entity_poly.pdbx_seq_one_letter_code
_entity_poly.pdbx_strand_id
1 'polypeptide(L)'
;SCSLIIQENADPDVKKDLKKFFDQIAPESNNYIHQSEGPDDMPAHIKSSLMQTHLSIPIENNKMVLGTWQGVYIFEHRNKSHNRKIKLHCIG
;
A
#
# COMPACT_ATOMS: atom_id res chain seq x y z
N SER A 1 -0.72 -2.36 -9.55
CA SER A 1 -0.32 -1.17 -8.78
C SER A 1 0.00 -1.52 -7.33
N CYS A 2 0.77 -0.68 -6.70
CA CYS A 2 1.06 -0.77 -5.27
C CYS A 2 1.17 0.64 -4.69
N SER A 3 1.10 0.72 -3.38
CA SER A 3 1.22 1.97 -2.63
C SER A 3 2.25 1.83 -1.52
N LEU A 4 2.67 2.95 -0.98
CA LEU A 4 3.57 2.99 0.18
C LEU A 4 2.80 3.54 1.37
N ILE A 5 2.90 2.86 2.51
CA ILE A 5 2.23 3.31 3.73
C ILE A 5 3.19 3.21 4.92
N ILE A 6 2.93 4.04 5.92
CA ILE A 6 3.54 3.91 7.24
C ILE A 6 2.47 3.34 8.15
N GLN A 7 2.78 2.23 8.78
CA GLN A 7 1.80 1.53 9.60
C GLN A 7 2.50 0.73 10.70
N GLU A 8 1.74 0.25 11.67
CA GLU A 8 2.27 -0.54 12.77
C GLU A 8 2.98 -1.81 12.30
N ASN A 9 4.12 -2.11 12.89
CA ASN A 9 4.94 -3.27 12.54
C ASN A 9 5.02 -4.34 13.64
N ALA A 10 4.34 -4.17 14.76
CA ALA A 10 4.42 -5.09 15.90
C ALA A 10 3.38 -6.20 15.84
N ASP A 11 2.13 -5.84 15.52
CA ASP A 11 1.01 -6.79 15.49
C ASP A 11 0.64 -7.12 14.04
N PRO A 12 0.86 -8.37 13.58
CA PRO A 12 0.50 -8.76 12.22
C PRO A 12 -1.01 -8.69 11.92
N ASP A 13 -1.84 -8.65 12.94
CA ASP A 13 -3.29 -8.55 12.75
C ASP A 13 -3.71 -7.20 12.19
N VAL A 14 -2.93 -6.14 12.42
CA VAL A 14 -3.19 -4.83 11.83
C VAL A 14 -3.19 -4.91 10.31
N LYS A 15 -2.21 -5.60 9.72
CA LYS A 15 -2.14 -5.77 8.26
C LYS A 15 -3.33 -6.57 7.73
N LYS A 16 -3.77 -7.60 8.46
CA LYS A 16 -4.91 -8.42 8.08
C LYS A 16 -6.20 -7.61 8.10
N ASP A 17 -6.39 -6.80 9.12
CA ASP A 17 -7.58 -5.95 9.23
C ASP A 17 -7.59 -4.86 8.18
N LEU A 18 -6.45 -4.25 7.88
CA LEU A 18 -6.34 -3.26 6.81
C LEU A 18 -6.67 -3.88 5.46
N LYS A 19 -6.12 -5.05 5.15
CA LYS A 19 -6.44 -5.75 3.90
C LYS A 19 -7.92 -6.03 3.79
N LYS A 20 -8.52 -6.54 4.84
CA LYS A 20 -9.96 -6.81 4.89
C LYS A 20 -10.79 -5.56 4.66
N PHE A 21 -10.42 -4.46 5.30
CA PHE A 21 -11.11 -3.18 5.13
C PHE A 21 -11.07 -2.72 3.67
N PHE A 22 -9.90 -2.73 3.04
CA PHE A 22 -9.76 -2.28 1.67
C PHE A 22 -10.43 -3.23 0.68
N ASP A 23 -10.45 -4.53 0.94
CA ASP A 23 -11.19 -5.48 0.13
C ASP A 23 -12.71 -5.28 0.23
N GLN A 24 -13.20 -4.75 1.35
CA GLN A 24 -14.63 -4.43 1.52
C GLN A 24 -15.03 -3.15 0.79
N ILE A 25 -14.19 -2.12 0.79
CA ILE A 25 -14.52 -0.86 0.11
C ILE A 25 -14.23 -0.90 -1.39
N ALA A 26 -13.35 -1.79 -1.82
CA ALA A 26 -13.00 -1.98 -3.23
C ALA A 26 -13.03 -3.49 -3.55
N PRO A 27 -14.22 -4.12 -3.53
CA PRO A 27 -14.33 -5.55 -3.79
C PRO A 27 -14.18 -5.88 -5.27
N GLU A 28 -13.80 -7.12 -5.58
CA GLU A 28 -13.95 -7.65 -6.91
C GLU A 28 -15.44 -7.75 -7.25
N SER A 29 -15.82 -7.30 -8.44
CA SER A 29 -17.23 -7.23 -8.83
C SER A 29 -17.36 -7.21 -10.34
N ASN A 30 -18.43 -7.80 -10.85
CA ASN A 30 -18.78 -7.73 -12.26
C ASN A 30 -19.49 -6.41 -12.63
N ASN A 31 -19.70 -5.53 -11.66
CA ASN A 31 -20.42 -4.27 -11.87
C ASN A 31 -19.51 -3.13 -12.36
N TYR A 32 -18.19 -3.32 -12.36
CA TYR A 32 -17.28 -2.32 -12.91
C TYR A 32 -17.34 -2.31 -14.44
N ILE A 33 -17.22 -1.13 -15.01
CA ILE A 33 -17.12 -0.97 -16.46
C ILE A 33 -15.77 -1.49 -16.97
N HIS A 34 -14.70 -1.17 -16.25
CA HIS A 34 -13.34 -1.62 -16.58
C HIS A 34 -13.13 -3.04 -16.08
N GLN A 35 -13.08 -4.02 -16.97
CA GLN A 35 -12.97 -5.44 -16.63
C GLN A 35 -11.93 -6.21 -17.44
N SER A 36 -11.32 -5.59 -18.43
CA SER A 36 -10.50 -6.29 -19.42
C SER A 36 -9.18 -6.83 -18.89
N GLU A 37 -8.70 -6.35 -17.76
CA GLU A 37 -7.39 -6.72 -17.20
C GLU A 37 -7.48 -7.59 -15.95
N GLY A 38 -8.61 -8.24 -15.76
CA GLY A 38 -8.85 -9.16 -14.66
C GLY A 38 -9.74 -8.56 -13.56
N PRO A 39 -10.31 -9.43 -12.69
CA PRO A 39 -11.29 -9.00 -11.69
C PRO A 39 -10.69 -8.15 -10.57
N ASP A 40 -9.37 -8.20 -10.37
CA ASP A 40 -8.68 -7.46 -9.33
C ASP A 40 -8.13 -6.11 -9.82
N ASP A 41 -8.26 -5.79 -11.11
CA ASP A 41 -7.62 -4.59 -11.65
C ASP A 41 -8.36 -3.31 -11.26
N MET A 42 -9.67 -3.25 -11.46
CA MET A 42 -10.43 -2.05 -11.05
C MET A 42 -10.38 -1.83 -9.53
N PRO A 43 -10.54 -2.85 -8.69
CA PRO A 43 -10.26 -2.72 -7.26
C PRO A 43 -8.87 -2.15 -6.96
N ALA A 44 -7.85 -2.59 -7.69
CA ALA A 44 -6.49 -2.04 -7.53
C ALA A 44 -6.42 -0.56 -7.87
N HIS A 45 -7.10 -0.11 -8.93
CA HIS A 45 -7.19 1.30 -9.26
C HIS A 45 -7.86 2.12 -8.15
N ILE A 46 -8.92 1.60 -7.56
CA ILE A 46 -9.62 2.27 -6.46
C ILE A 46 -8.69 2.38 -5.25
N LYS A 47 -8.06 1.28 -4.86
CA LYS A 47 -7.14 1.27 -3.71
C LYS A 47 -5.99 2.25 -3.91
N SER A 48 -5.38 2.26 -5.09
CA SER A 48 -4.27 3.17 -5.38
C SER A 48 -4.71 4.64 -5.39
N SER A 49 -5.95 4.90 -5.75
CA SER A 49 -6.51 6.27 -5.71
C SER A 49 -6.73 6.78 -4.28
N LEU A 50 -6.92 5.87 -3.34
CA LEU A 50 -7.11 6.19 -1.92
C LEU A 50 -5.79 6.28 -1.15
N MET A 51 -4.73 5.79 -1.71
CA MET A 51 -3.40 5.74 -1.09
C MET A 51 -2.40 6.56 -1.91
N GLN A 52 -1.13 6.48 -1.53
CA GLN A 52 -0.07 7.26 -2.16
C GLN A 52 1.04 6.35 -2.68
N THR A 53 1.78 6.83 -3.66
CA THR A 53 2.92 6.12 -4.24
C THR A 53 4.26 6.62 -3.72
N HIS A 54 4.26 7.63 -2.85
CA HIS A 54 5.48 8.18 -2.29
C HIS A 54 5.32 8.49 -0.81
N LEU A 55 6.43 8.50 -0.10
CA LEU A 55 6.51 8.93 1.28
C LEU A 55 7.68 9.88 1.43
N SER A 56 7.47 10.93 2.23
CA SER A 56 8.55 11.78 2.71
C SER A 56 8.70 11.55 4.20
N ILE A 57 9.88 11.12 4.62
CA ILE A 57 10.15 10.80 6.01
C ILE A 57 11.35 11.63 6.45
N PRO A 58 11.21 12.45 7.48
CA PRO A 58 12.35 13.19 8.03
C PRO A 58 13.42 12.24 8.55
N ILE A 59 14.67 12.66 8.43
CA ILE A 59 15.81 11.93 8.98
C ILE A 59 16.46 12.82 10.04
N GLU A 60 16.66 12.26 11.23
CA GLU A 60 17.28 12.92 12.34
C GLU A 60 18.25 11.96 13.01
N ASN A 61 19.46 12.41 13.30
CA ASN A 61 20.50 11.56 13.92
C ASN A 61 20.72 10.25 13.17
N ASN A 62 20.76 10.30 11.83
CA ASN A 62 20.95 9.17 10.93
C ASN A 62 19.84 8.11 10.99
N LYS A 63 18.65 8.48 11.45
CA LYS A 63 17.50 7.57 11.55
C LYS A 63 16.26 8.23 10.95
N MET A 64 15.41 7.42 10.36
CA MET A 64 14.07 7.86 9.97
C MET A 64 13.26 8.22 11.22
N VAL A 65 12.61 9.37 11.18
CA VAL A 65 11.75 9.82 12.29
C VAL A 65 10.41 9.10 12.17
N LEU A 66 10.35 7.93 12.77
CA LEU A 66 9.14 7.10 12.84
C LEU A 66 8.79 6.83 14.30
N GLY A 67 7.52 6.55 14.57
CA GLY A 67 7.10 6.08 15.88
C GLY A 67 7.72 4.71 16.18
N THR A 68 7.74 4.35 17.47
CA THR A 68 8.35 3.10 17.96
C THR A 68 7.87 1.86 17.21
N TRP A 69 6.58 1.84 16.87
CA TRP A 69 5.94 0.69 16.24
C TRP A 69 5.61 0.91 14.76
N GLN A 70 6.16 1.97 14.16
CA GLN A 70 5.90 2.28 12.77
C GLN A 70 6.96 1.69 11.85
N GLY A 71 6.51 1.22 10.70
CA GLY A 71 7.38 0.75 9.61
C GLY A 71 6.83 1.19 8.28
N VAL A 72 7.67 1.17 7.26
CA VAL A 72 7.28 1.45 5.87
C VAL A 72 6.87 0.15 5.22
N TYR A 73 5.73 0.16 4.56
CA TYR A 73 5.19 -1.00 3.88
C TYR A 73 4.87 -0.71 2.43
N ILE A 74 5.06 -1.74 1.59
CA ILE A 74 4.48 -1.79 0.26
C ILE A 74 3.11 -2.45 0.39
N PHE A 75 2.09 -1.76 -0.06
CA PHE A 75 0.74 -2.33 -0.14
C PHE A 75 0.50 -2.75 -1.59
N GLU A 76 0.59 -4.07 -1.87
CA GLU A 76 0.32 -4.62 -3.18
C GLU A 76 -1.19 -4.69 -3.39
N HIS A 77 -1.68 -4.17 -4.51
CA HIS A 77 -3.12 -4.10 -4.77
C HIS A 77 -3.62 -5.21 -5.70
N ARG A 78 -2.71 -5.89 -6.40
CA ARG A 78 -3.08 -7.01 -7.28
C ARG A 78 -2.94 -8.33 -6.52
N ASN A 79 -3.66 -9.35 -6.97
CA ASN A 79 -3.60 -10.68 -6.35
C ASN A 79 -2.33 -11.44 -6.73
N LYS A 80 -1.82 -11.21 -7.92
CA LYS A 80 -0.58 -11.82 -8.40
C LYS A 80 0.64 -11.12 -7.81
N SER A 81 1.68 -11.89 -7.54
CA SER A 81 2.98 -11.34 -7.18
C SER A 81 3.58 -10.52 -8.32
N HIS A 82 4.19 -9.40 -7.97
CA HIS A 82 4.85 -8.51 -8.91
C HIS A 82 6.20 -8.09 -8.35
N ASN A 83 7.16 -7.85 -9.26
CA ASN A 83 8.41 -7.20 -8.90
C ASN A 83 8.17 -5.69 -8.88
N ARG A 84 8.19 -5.10 -7.69
CA ARG A 84 8.02 -3.66 -7.50
C ARG A 84 9.38 -3.02 -7.25
N LYS A 85 9.61 -1.87 -7.88
CA LYS A 85 10.84 -1.09 -7.68
C LYS A 85 10.53 0.07 -6.76
N ILE A 86 11.30 0.21 -5.70
CA ILE A 86 11.21 1.33 -4.77
C ILE A 86 12.47 2.16 -4.94
N LYS A 87 12.29 3.44 -5.19
CA LYS A 87 13.39 4.38 -5.31
C LYS A 87 13.50 5.21 -4.04
N LEU A 88 14.72 5.29 -3.53
CA LEU A 88 15.02 6.04 -2.32
C LEU A 88 15.89 7.23 -2.68
N HIS A 89 15.59 8.36 -2.08
CA HIS A 89 16.37 9.57 -2.22
C HIS A 89 16.57 10.20 -0.85
N CYS A 90 17.81 10.41 -0.46
CA CYS A 90 18.15 11.08 0.79
C CYS A 90 18.72 12.46 0.48
N ILE A 91 18.19 13.46 1.18
CA ILE A 91 18.67 14.84 1.12
C ILE A 91 19.16 15.22 2.51
N GLY A 92 20.36 15.77 2.57
CA GLY A 92 20.87 16.20 3.87
C GLY A 92 22.23 16.82 3.82
#